data_f7f47fd0686059a2e9e8706ff30187e5
#
_entry.id   f7f47fd0686059a2e9e8706ff30187e5
#
_cell.length_a   1.000
_cell.length_b   1.000
_cell.length_c   1.000
_cell.angle_alpha   90.00
_cell.angle_beta   90.00
_cell.angle_gamma   90.00
#
_symmetry.space_group_name_H-M   'P 1'
#
loop_
_entity.id
_entity.type
_entity.pdbx_description
1 polymer ?
#
loop_
_entity_poly.entity_id
_entity_poly.type
_entity_poly.pdbx_seq_one_letter_code
_entity_poly.pdbx_strand_id
1 'polypeptide(L)'
;VNTEWLARTFHCDVFDNYPLFYLEKIGTLNWGLVNGRYQTHEPWEATWRRIERDPKLAETIDVTKWFHDLLRPSLRPYDPKEIALIRRFNKQADADFAEAHAKTPQKE
;
A
#
# COMPACT_ATOMS: atom_id res chain seq x y z
N VAL A 1 -13.94 1.04 5.28
CA VAL A 1 -12.50 0.84 5.55
C VAL A 1 -11.97 -0.34 4.75
N ASN A 2 -10.92 -0.12 4.02
CA ASN A 2 -10.19 -1.20 3.35
C ASN A 2 -9.12 -1.74 4.33
N THR A 3 -9.21 -3.01 4.70
CA THR A 3 -8.37 -3.60 5.73
C THR A 3 -7.16 -4.35 5.19
N GLU A 4 -7.16 -4.70 3.91
CA GLU A 4 -6.07 -5.47 3.32
C GLU A 4 -5.85 -5.04 1.88
N TRP A 5 -4.74 -4.38 1.65
CA TRP A 5 -4.30 -4.01 0.32
C TRP A 5 -2.77 -3.98 0.29
N LEU A 6 -2.20 -3.70 -0.85
CA LEU A 6 -0.78 -3.71 -1.16
C LEU A 6 -0.27 -5.10 -1.55
N ALA A 7 -0.38 -5.39 -2.81
CA ALA A 7 0.24 -6.53 -3.48
C ALA A 7 0.76 -6.04 -4.83
N ARG A 8 1.94 -5.47 -4.85
CA ARG A 8 2.48 -4.69 -5.97
C ARG A 8 2.46 -5.41 -7.30
N THR A 9 2.79 -6.69 -7.31
CA THR A 9 2.84 -7.49 -8.54
C THR A 9 1.48 -7.65 -9.20
N PHE A 10 0.41 -7.56 -8.45
CA PHE A 10 -0.96 -7.65 -8.96
C PHE A 10 -1.62 -6.28 -9.13
N HIS A 11 -0.83 -5.24 -9.35
CA HIS A 11 -1.29 -3.86 -9.55
C HIS A 11 -2.10 -3.28 -8.39
N CYS A 12 -1.93 -3.86 -7.21
CA CYS A 12 -2.49 -3.32 -5.98
C CYS A 12 -1.39 -2.58 -5.23
N ASP A 13 -0.95 -1.46 -5.75
CA ASP A 13 0.15 -0.67 -5.22
C ASP A 13 -0.29 0.71 -4.69
N VAL A 14 0.65 1.41 -4.09
CA VAL A 14 0.39 2.72 -3.47
C VAL A 14 -0.03 3.75 -4.51
N PHE A 15 0.63 3.76 -5.67
CA PHE A 15 0.40 4.78 -6.70
C PHE A 15 -0.98 4.68 -7.33
N ASP A 16 -1.49 3.46 -7.53
CA ASP A 16 -2.79 3.22 -8.15
C ASP A 16 -3.94 3.36 -7.16
N ASN A 17 -3.75 2.92 -5.92
CA ASN A 17 -4.85 2.75 -4.97
C ASN A 17 -4.95 3.87 -3.93
N TYR A 18 -3.83 4.42 -3.45
CA TYR A 18 -3.89 5.39 -2.35
C TYR A 18 -4.60 6.70 -2.74
N PRO A 19 -4.36 7.27 -3.95
CA PRO A 19 -5.14 8.42 -4.39
C PRO A 19 -6.64 8.14 -4.47
N LEU A 20 -7.03 6.93 -4.89
CA LEU A 20 -8.44 6.53 -4.94
C LEU A 20 -9.04 6.47 -3.53
N PHE A 21 -8.34 5.90 -2.57
CA PHE A 21 -8.80 5.88 -1.17
C PHE A 21 -9.01 7.30 -0.63
N TYR A 22 -8.11 8.23 -0.96
CA TYR A 22 -8.28 9.63 -0.59
C TYR A 22 -9.53 10.25 -1.22
N LEU A 23 -9.70 10.08 -2.54
CA LEU A 23 -10.83 10.66 -3.27
C LEU A 23 -12.17 10.11 -2.79
N GLU A 24 -12.24 8.83 -2.50
CA GLU A 24 -13.46 8.15 -2.01
C GLU A 24 -13.61 8.24 -0.50
N LYS A 25 -12.69 8.90 0.20
CA LYS A 25 -12.69 9.05 1.68
C LYS A 25 -12.75 7.71 2.41
N ILE A 26 -11.98 6.74 1.91
CA ILE A 26 -11.89 5.40 2.49
C ILE A 26 -10.67 5.32 3.40
N GLY A 27 -10.89 5.00 4.67
CA GLY A 27 -9.82 4.61 5.58
C GLY A 27 -9.20 3.30 5.14
N THR A 28 -7.89 3.15 5.23
CA THR A 28 -7.21 1.97 4.71
C THR A 28 -6.07 1.51 5.61
N LEU A 29 -5.86 0.19 5.63
CA LEU A 29 -4.75 -0.48 6.30
C LEU A 29 -4.02 -1.35 5.27
N ASN A 30 -2.77 -1.02 4.98
CA ASN A 30 -1.98 -1.83 4.05
C ASN A 30 -1.48 -3.12 4.70
N TRP A 31 -1.19 -4.10 3.87
CA TRP A 31 -0.58 -5.36 4.30
C TRP A 31 0.93 -5.16 4.48
N GLY A 32 1.35 -5.16 5.74
CA GLY A 32 2.77 -5.06 6.09
C GLY A 32 3.31 -3.63 6.14
N LEU A 33 4.10 -3.34 7.16
CA LEU A 33 4.77 -2.05 7.33
C LEU A 33 6.28 -2.21 7.16
N VAL A 34 6.89 -3.06 7.95
CA VAL A 34 8.34 -3.28 7.95
C VAL A 34 8.62 -4.73 7.55
N ASN A 35 9.49 -4.89 6.56
CA ASN A 35 9.99 -6.20 6.19
C ASN A 35 10.72 -6.83 7.38
N GLY A 36 10.35 -8.05 7.71
CA GLY A 36 10.90 -8.72 8.86
C GLY A 36 10.80 -10.23 8.79
N ARG A 37 10.62 -10.81 9.96
CA ARG A 37 10.67 -12.24 10.21
C ARG A 37 9.68 -13.07 9.40
N TYR A 38 8.53 -12.50 9.07
CA TYR A 38 7.44 -13.21 8.38
C TYR A 38 7.54 -13.16 6.86
N GLN A 39 8.56 -12.49 6.32
CA GLN A 39 8.83 -12.47 4.87
C GLN A 39 7.64 -12.05 4.01
N THR A 40 6.84 -11.12 4.51
CA THR A 40 5.66 -10.63 3.79
C THR A 40 5.99 -9.87 2.50
N HIS A 41 7.24 -9.52 2.28
CA HIS A 41 7.72 -8.90 1.03
C HIS A 41 7.83 -9.90 -0.12
N GLU A 42 7.90 -11.21 0.17
CA GLU A 42 8.06 -12.24 -0.85
C GLU A 42 6.73 -12.58 -1.54
N PRO A 43 6.80 -13.06 -2.79
CA PRO A 43 5.61 -13.59 -3.47
C PRO A 43 4.92 -14.69 -2.66
N TRP A 44 3.61 -14.75 -2.77
CA TRP A 44 2.83 -15.81 -2.11
C TRP A 44 3.23 -17.19 -2.62
N GLU A 45 3.18 -18.18 -1.75
CA GLU A 45 3.46 -19.58 -2.11
C GLU A 45 2.62 -20.05 -3.30
N ALA A 46 1.34 -19.66 -3.35
CA ALA A 46 0.46 -19.98 -4.46
C ALA A 46 1.00 -19.42 -5.79
N THR A 47 1.65 -18.26 -5.78
CA THR A 47 2.28 -17.66 -6.96
C THR A 47 3.47 -18.51 -7.43
N TRP A 48 4.32 -18.94 -6.52
CA TRP A 48 5.44 -19.82 -6.84
C TRP A 48 4.97 -21.16 -7.42
N ARG A 49 3.94 -21.77 -6.84
CA ARG A 49 3.35 -23.01 -7.36
C ARG A 49 2.80 -22.84 -8.77
N ARG A 50 2.19 -21.73 -9.08
CA ARG A 50 1.70 -21.45 -10.44
C ARG A 50 2.85 -21.31 -11.43
N ILE A 51 3.95 -20.67 -11.06
CA ILE A 51 5.14 -20.52 -11.89
C ILE A 51 5.81 -21.90 -12.14
N GLU A 52 5.84 -22.75 -11.13
CA GLU A 52 6.34 -24.11 -11.26
C GLU A 52 5.55 -24.94 -12.29
N ARG A 53 4.22 -24.77 -12.30
CA ARG A 53 3.36 -25.47 -13.25
C ARG A 53 3.44 -24.92 -14.66
N ASP A 54 3.61 -23.60 -14.78
CA ASP A 54 3.71 -22.90 -16.05
C ASP A 54 4.83 -21.84 -15.98
N PRO A 55 6.06 -22.23 -16.34
CA PRO A 55 7.21 -21.31 -16.29
C PRO A 55 7.06 -20.04 -17.12
N LYS A 56 6.17 -20.03 -18.12
CA LYS A 56 5.89 -18.83 -18.91
C LYS A 56 5.28 -17.71 -18.09
N LEU A 57 4.63 -18.03 -16.98
CA LEU A 57 4.09 -17.02 -16.07
C LEU A 57 5.19 -16.16 -15.44
N ALA A 58 6.41 -16.68 -15.30
CA ALA A 58 7.53 -15.90 -14.79
C ALA A 58 7.89 -14.71 -15.68
N GLU A 59 7.51 -14.75 -16.94
CA GLU A 59 7.71 -13.64 -17.87
C GLU A 59 6.72 -12.49 -17.63
N THR A 60 5.58 -12.79 -17.01
CA THR A 60 4.49 -11.84 -16.79
C THR A 60 4.38 -11.38 -15.33
N ILE A 61 4.94 -12.15 -14.38
CA ILE A 61 4.87 -11.86 -12.96
C ILE A 61 6.25 -11.43 -12.48
N ASP A 62 6.38 -10.17 -12.07
CA ASP A 62 7.64 -9.65 -11.51
C ASP A 62 7.79 -10.10 -10.05
N VAL A 63 8.51 -11.21 -9.86
CA VAL A 63 8.79 -11.78 -8.54
C VAL A 63 9.87 -11.03 -7.77
N THR A 64 10.57 -10.08 -8.41
CA THR A 64 11.57 -9.23 -7.76
C THR A 64 10.94 -8.08 -7.00
N LYS A 65 9.70 -7.74 -7.34
CA LYS A 65 8.93 -6.71 -6.67
C LYS A 65 8.45 -7.21 -5.31
N TRP A 66 8.59 -6.40 -4.29
CA TRP A 66 7.98 -6.73 -3.01
C TRP A 66 6.45 -6.75 -3.12
N PHE A 67 5.83 -7.82 -2.63
CA PHE A 67 4.36 -7.92 -2.61
C PHE A 67 3.77 -6.95 -1.60
N HIS A 68 4.27 -7.01 -0.39
CA HIS A 68 3.79 -6.24 0.75
C HIS A 68 4.95 -5.44 1.35
N ASP A 69 4.72 -4.83 2.50
CA ASP A 69 5.66 -4.03 3.27
C ASP A 69 6.09 -2.71 2.60
N LEU A 70 6.14 -1.68 3.39
CA LEU A 70 6.55 -0.35 2.94
C LEU A 70 8.00 -0.03 3.27
N LEU A 71 8.53 -0.61 4.34
CA LEU A 71 9.86 -0.29 4.87
C LEU A 71 10.75 -1.52 4.94
N ARG A 72 12.04 -1.29 4.73
CA ARG A 72 13.11 -2.27 4.96
C ARG A 72 13.36 -2.44 6.46
N PRO A 73 14.07 -3.49 6.91
CA PRO A 73 14.44 -3.64 8.32
C PRO A 73 15.18 -2.45 8.91
N SER A 74 15.91 -1.70 8.08
CA SER A 74 16.58 -0.45 8.46
C SER A 74 15.61 0.73 8.65
N LEU A 75 14.32 0.53 8.45
CA LEU A 75 13.26 1.54 8.41
C LEU A 75 13.34 2.49 7.22
N ARG A 76 14.21 2.22 6.27
CA ARG A 76 14.23 2.96 5.01
C ARG A 76 13.12 2.48 4.10
N PRO A 77 12.44 3.38 3.37
CA PRO A 77 11.39 2.98 2.43
C PRO A 77 11.88 1.98 1.37
N TYR A 78 11.04 1.01 1.05
CA TYR A 78 11.25 0.17 -0.14
C TYR A 78 11.31 1.05 -1.39
N ASP A 79 10.33 1.94 -1.55
CA ASP A 79 10.30 2.99 -2.56
C ASP A 79 9.96 4.32 -1.89
N PRO A 80 10.91 5.27 -1.83
CA PRO A 80 10.67 6.58 -1.22
C PRO A 80 9.49 7.33 -1.82
N LYS A 81 9.16 7.08 -3.08
CA LYS A 81 8.02 7.72 -3.76
C LYS A 81 6.68 7.26 -3.17
N GLU A 82 6.58 6.00 -2.72
CA GLU A 82 5.39 5.50 -2.04
C GLU A 82 5.14 6.28 -0.74
N ILE A 83 6.17 6.44 0.06
CA ILE A 83 6.07 7.16 1.34
C ILE A 83 5.77 8.64 1.12
N ALA A 84 6.39 9.25 0.13
CA ALA A 84 6.11 10.64 -0.22
C ALA A 84 4.65 10.84 -0.63
N LEU A 85 4.10 9.92 -1.42
CA LEU A 85 2.69 9.95 -1.82
C LEU A 85 1.75 9.78 -0.63
N ILE A 86 2.01 8.81 0.24
CA ILE A 86 1.21 8.58 1.45
C ILE A 86 1.20 9.83 2.33
N ARG A 87 2.37 10.41 2.58
CA ARG A 87 2.49 11.63 3.38
C ARG A 87 1.73 12.81 2.77
N ARG A 88 1.80 12.96 1.46
CA ARG A 88 1.10 14.02 0.75
C ARG A 88 -0.40 13.92 0.93
N PHE A 89 -0.98 12.74 0.70
CA PHE A 89 -2.42 12.55 0.82
C PHE A 89 -2.89 12.58 2.27
N ASN A 90 -2.09 12.06 3.20
CA ASN A 90 -2.43 12.15 4.62
C ASN A 90 -2.45 13.61 5.10
N LYS A 91 -1.48 14.40 4.68
CA LYS A 91 -1.46 15.84 5.00
C LYS A 91 -2.66 16.57 4.41
N GLN A 92 -3.03 16.23 3.18
CA GLN A 92 -4.21 16.82 2.54
C GLN A 92 -5.50 16.40 3.24
N ALA A 93 -5.61 15.13 3.62
CA ALA A 93 -6.77 14.61 4.36
C ALA A 93 -6.91 15.29 5.72
N ASP A 94 -5.81 15.50 6.44
CA ASP A 94 -5.81 16.22 7.72
C ASP A 94 -6.26 17.69 7.55
N ALA A 95 -5.82 18.34 6.49
CA ALA A 95 -6.23 19.71 6.17
C ALA A 95 -7.72 19.78 5.82
N ASP A 96 -8.21 18.84 5.02
CA ASP A 96 -9.63 18.74 4.65
C ASP A 96 -10.50 18.49 5.89
N PHE A 97 -10.06 17.62 6.78
CA PHE A 97 -10.75 17.33 8.03
C PHE A 97 -10.80 18.56 8.95
N ALA A 98 -9.70 19.27 9.10
CA ALA A 98 -9.63 20.48 9.91
C ALA A 98 -10.53 21.58 9.33
N GLU A 99 -10.56 21.77 8.02
CA GLU A 99 -11.44 22.71 7.36
C GLU A 99 -12.91 22.37 7.56
N ALA A 100 -13.29 21.10 7.40
CA ALA A 100 -14.65 20.65 7.61
C ALA A 100 -15.11 20.90 9.06
N HIS A 101 -14.23 20.68 10.05
CA HIS A 101 -14.53 20.90 11.46
C HIS A 101 -14.59 22.38 11.82
N ALA A 102 -13.78 23.22 11.18
CA ALA A 102 -13.83 24.67 11.38
C ALA A 102 -15.12 25.29 10.83
N LYS A 103 -15.70 24.72 9.78
CA LYS A 103 -16.93 25.19 9.14
C LYS A 103 -18.21 24.70 9.80
N THR A 104 -18.11 23.64 10.60
CA THR A 104 -19.28 23.06 11.31
C THR A 104 -19.44 23.77 12.65
N PRO A 105 -20.52 24.53 12.88
CA PRO A 105 -20.77 25.12 14.20
C PRO A 105 -20.86 24.03 15.23
N GLN A 106 -20.07 24.14 16.30
CA GLN A 106 -20.24 23.29 17.46
C GLN A 106 -21.62 23.56 18.06
N LYS A 107 -22.49 22.58 18.06
CA LYS A 107 -23.72 22.63 18.81
C LYS A 107 -23.37 22.45 20.30
N GLU A 108 -23.53 23.48 21.04
CA GLU A 108 -23.54 23.35 22.50
C GLU A 108 -24.76 22.56 22.96
#